data_1504babd2aaa56de756b826ed9f38820
#
_entry.id   1504babd2aaa56de756b826ed9f38820
#
_cell.length_a   1.000
_cell.length_b   1.000
_cell.length_c   1.000
_cell.angle_alpha   90.00
_cell.angle_beta   90.00
_cell.angle_gamma   90.00
#
_symmetry.space_group_name_H-M   'P 1'
#
loop_
_entity.id
_entity.type
_entity.pdbx_description
1 polymer ?
#
loop_
_entity_poly.entity_id
_entity_poly.type
_entity_poly.pdbx_seq_one_letter_code
_entity_poly.pdbx_strand_id
1 'polypeptide(L)'
;MPRLPPLPELDFAELAPHSREHGDVYFSGDGLSEKREVFLRGCGLPEGWAGREVFVVGELGFGTGLNLLALWELWRRHRPSATARLHLVSFEGALIPREHAARIHSAWPELAGLSETLRANWPDRAYGMQRIALPDGVTLTLAIGDVAETLPQARMSADAWFLDGFAPAKNPAMWTPEVLAHVARLSAPGARVATYTVAGHVRRTLGELGFAVEKVAGHGRKKERLEARLMSAPVALPSAPKRVAIIGAGVAGAWAARAFMDRGCAVDVYDRASAPASAASGNPLALVMPRLDAADGPTARALIAAWLLARRAWARVGDAAQVLDAIHLPRGEREAQRFAKLAADPPLDESILQAGAERLLHVGAMAVDPVHALPRLIDSVAFHGGREVAPTDKIDADLIVVCAGMGATAFGAPPLEGRLGQVDFCADDGPAFAAADGGYAVRAMGRLVFGATFQAADGKPRVSDTARAHNLNVLARLRPDLVAGELTSRAAIRATTQDRMPFAGAPPHKEKAPDGTPAPSGRLRLIGGLGSRGFLWAPLLAEMVASEAFGEPCPGEERVAACLDPKRFHERALRRGN
;
A
#
# COMPACT_ATOMS: atom_id res chain seq x y z
N MET A 1 -2.31 -5.53 -23.63
CA MET A 1 -2.66 -6.66 -22.72
C MET A 1 -3.90 -6.27 -21.93
N PRO A 2 -4.76 -7.23 -21.54
CA PRO A 2 -5.87 -6.97 -20.63
C PRO A 2 -5.37 -6.31 -19.35
N ARG A 3 -6.20 -5.42 -18.76
CA ARG A 3 -5.84 -4.70 -17.53
C ARG A 3 -6.11 -5.49 -16.25
N LEU A 4 -6.70 -6.67 -16.37
CA LEU A 4 -6.93 -7.59 -15.26
C LEU A 4 -6.03 -8.81 -15.42
N PRO A 5 -5.30 -9.24 -14.39
CA PRO A 5 -4.48 -10.44 -14.44
C PRO A 5 -5.31 -11.68 -14.83
N PRO A 6 -4.76 -12.64 -15.58
CA PRO A 6 -5.45 -13.88 -15.90
C PRO A 6 -5.77 -14.67 -14.63
N LEU A 7 -6.79 -15.52 -14.71
CA LEU A 7 -6.99 -16.58 -13.72
C LEU A 7 -6.19 -17.79 -14.13
N PRO A 8 -5.58 -18.53 -13.18
CA PRO A 8 -4.88 -19.76 -13.51
C PRO A 8 -5.87 -20.84 -13.93
N GLU A 9 -5.55 -21.57 -14.99
CA GLU A 9 -6.29 -22.75 -15.41
C GLU A 9 -5.89 -23.94 -14.53
N LEU A 10 -6.77 -24.32 -13.61
CA LEU A 10 -6.49 -25.34 -12.59
C LEU A 10 -7.30 -26.61 -12.83
N ASP A 11 -6.63 -27.74 -12.62
CA ASP A 11 -7.25 -29.06 -12.51
C ASP A 11 -7.05 -29.62 -11.09
N PHE A 12 -8.09 -30.20 -10.53
CA PHE A 12 -8.13 -30.71 -9.17
C PHE A 12 -8.48 -32.22 -9.15
N ALA A 13 -7.80 -33.03 -9.94
CA ALA A 13 -7.96 -34.47 -9.87
C ALA A 13 -7.56 -35.05 -8.49
N GLU A 14 -6.57 -34.40 -7.85
CA GLU A 14 -6.10 -34.68 -6.49
C GLU A 14 -6.18 -33.43 -5.63
N LEU A 15 -5.62 -33.46 -4.42
CA LEU A 15 -5.53 -32.31 -3.52
C LEU A 15 -4.63 -31.20 -4.06
N ALA A 16 -3.49 -31.59 -4.66
CA ALA A 16 -2.56 -30.65 -5.28
C ALA A 16 -3.17 -30.11 -6.58
N PRO A 17 -3.34 -28.78 -6.73
CA PRO A 17 -3.79 -28.23 -7.99
C PRO A 17 -2.72 -28.43 -9.07
N HIS A 18 -3.18 -28.77 -10.27
CA HIS A 18 -2.36 -28.90 -11.46
C HIS A 18 -2.63 -27.71 -12.39
N SER A 19 -1.58 -26.99 -12.79
CA SER A 19 -1.67 -25.95 -13.81
C SER A 19 -1.77 -26.59 -15.19
N ARG A 20 -2.86 -26.35 -15.92
CA ARG A 20 -3.00 -26.79 -17.31
C ARG A 20 -2.06 -26.04 -18.23
N GLU A 21 -1.88 -24.76 -18.00
CA GLU A 21 -0.99 -23.90 -18.81
C GLU A 21 0.46 -24.38 -18.77
N HIS A 22 0.97 -24.70 -17.58
CA HIS A 22 2.36 -25.12 -17.39
C HIS A 22 2.55 -26.64 -17.39
N GLY A 23 1.46 -27.42 -17.31
CA GLY A 23 1.52 -28.88 -17.20
C GLY A 23 2.30 -29.36 -15.97
N ASP A 24 2.20 -28.64 -14.85
CA ASP A 24 2.94 -28.89 -13.61
C ASP A 24 2.04 -28.76 -12.38
N VAL A 25 2.47 -29.31 -11.25
CA VAL A 25 1.74 -29.26 -9.97
C VAL A 25 2.29 -28.17 -9.07
N TYR A 26 1.42 -27.55 -8.27
CA TYR A 26 1.83 -26.52 -7.30
C TYR A 26 2.64 -27.08 -6.13
N PHE A 27 2.46 -28.35 -5.80
CA PHE A 27 3.27 -29.08 -4.83
C PHE A 27 3.14 -30.58 -5.06
N SER A 28 4.07 -31.37 -4.52
CA SER A 28 4.06 -32.82 -4.63
C SER A 28 4.02 -33.48 -3.26
N GLY A 29 3.24 -34.58 -3.12
CA GLY A 29 3.12 -35.30 -1.84
C GLY A 29 2.55 -34.43 -0.73
N ASP A 30 3.21 -34.41 0.44
CA ASP A 30 2.90 -33.46 1.52
C ASP A 30 3.56 -32.11 1.22
N GLY A 31 2.78 -31.20 0.61
CA GLY A 31 3.25 -29.87 0.23
C GLY A 31 3.80 -29.07 1.39
N LEU A 32 3.21 -29.16 2.59
CA LEU A 32 3.70 -28.41 3.76
C LEU A 32 5.09 -28.89 4.21
N SER A 33 5.31 -30.20 4.22
CA SER A 33 6.63 -30.77 4.53
C SER A 33 7.68 -30.32 3.49
N GLU A 34 7.31 -30.27 2.20
CA GLU A 34 8.19 -29.74 1.15
C GLU A 34 8.56 -28.27 1.43
N LYS A 35 7.58 -27.41 1.78
CA LYS A 35 7.86 -25.98 2.08
C LYS A 35 8.78 -25.82 3.28
N ARG A 36 8.55 -26.58 4.35
CA ARG A 36 9.41 -26.55 5.55
C ARG A 36 10.85 -27.01 5.27
N GLU A 37 11.02 -28.13 4.55
CA GLU A 37 12.35 -28.70 4.32
C GLU A 37 13.13 -27.99 3.21
N VAL A 38 12.48 -27.68 2.08
CA VAL A 38 13.19 -27.08 0.93
C VAL A 38 13.45 -25.61 1.18
N PHE A 39 12.44 -24.84 1.59
CA PHE A 39 12.56 -23.38 1.61
C PHE A 39 12.93 -22.85 3.00
N LEU A 40 12.21 -23.21 4.05
CA LEU A 40 12.51 -22.66 5.37
C LEU A 40 13.87 -23.14 5.88
N ARG A 41 14.09 -24.45 5.91
CA ARG A 41 15.37 -25.03 6.35
C ARG A 41 16.49 -24.69 5.38
N GLY A 42 16.24 -24.75 4.06
CA GLY A 42 17.22 -24.40 3.03
C GLY A 42 17.72 -22.95 3.13
N CYS A 43 16.86 -22.03 3.60
CA CYS A 43 17.25 -20.65 3.93
C CYS A 43 17.78 -20.49 5.36
N GLY A 44 17.96 -21.58 6.14
CA GLY A 44 18.47 -21.54 7.50
C GLY A 44 17.56 -20.82 8.49
N LEU A 45 16.23 -21.03 8.35
CA LEU A 45 15.26 -20.47 9.27
C LEU A 45 14.88 -21.51 10.34
N PRO A 46 14.67 -21.12 11.60
CA PRO A 46 14.54 -19.75 12.12
C PRO A 46 15.84 -19.03 12.52
N GLU A 47 17.00 -19.69 12.50
CA GLU A 47 18.26 -19.12 13.01
C GLU A 47 18.66 -17.84 12.24
N GLY A 48 18.30 -17.76 10.95
CA GLY A 48 18.61 -16.63 10.07
C GLY A 48 18.05 -15.27 10.52
N TRP A 49 16.98 -15.25 11.32
CA TRP A 49 16.38 -14.00 11.83
C TRP A 49 16.65 -13.75 13.33
N ALA A 50 17.46 -14.60 13.98
CA ALA A 50 17.77 -14.42 15.40
C ALA A 50 18.38 -13.03 15.66
N GLY A 51 17.78 -12.29 16.60
CA GLY A 51 18.23 -10.94 16.97
C GLY A 51 17.96 -9.84 15.93
N ARG A 52 17.16 -10.09 14.90
CA ARG A 52 16.82 -9.10 13.86
C ARG A 52 15.43 -8.49 14.08
N GLU A 53 15.34 -7.17 13.98
CA GLU A 53 14.06 -6.46 14.09
C GLU A 53 13.28 -6.46 12.75
N VAL A 54 13.95 -6.62 11.63
CA VAL A 54 13.32 -6.76 10.31
C VAL A 54 13.96 -7.92 9.57
N PHE A 55 13.13 -8.80 9.01
CA PHE A 55 13.56 -9.89 8.15
C PHE A 55 12.71 -9.91 6.87
N VAL A 56 13.36 -9.97 5.73
CA VAL A 56 12.72 -9.89 4.42
C VAL A 56 12.95 -11.17 3.63
N VAL A 57 11.85 -11.78 3.20
CA VAL A 57 11.87 -12.94 2.30
C VAL A 57 11.33 -12.52 0.93
N GLY A 58 12.09 -12.76 -0.13
CA GLY A 58 11.63 -12.69 -1.50
C GLY A 58 11.11 -14.06 -1.96
N GLU A 59 10.08 -14.09 -2.78
CA GLU A 59 9.51 -15.34 -3.30
C GLU A 59 9.15 -15.19 -4.77
N LEU A 60 9.55 -16.14 -5.60
CA LEU A 60 9.06 -16.29 -6.96
C LEU A 60 8.01 -17.41 -7.01
N GLY A 61 6.75 -17.04 -7.30
CA GLY A 61 5.60 -17.94 -7.30
C GLY A 61 4.90 -18.01 -5.94
N PHE A 62 3.90 -17.13 -5.71
CA PHE A 62 3.03 -17.17 -4.53
C PHE A 62 2.19 -18.45 -4.49
N GLY A 63 1.69 -18.84 -5.67
CA GLY A 63 0.90 -20.05 -5.87
C GLY A 63 -0.28 -20.14 -4.90
N THR A 64 -0.24 -21.18 -4.06
CA THR A 64 -1.28 -21.43 -3.06
C THR A 64 -1.14 -20.59 -1.77
N GLY A 65 -0.06 -19.85 -1.60
CA GLY A 65 0.27 -19.13 -0.35
C GLY A 65 0.80 -20.06 0.77
N LEU A 66 1.11 -21.31 0.46
CA LEU A 66 1.53 -22.30 1.46
C LEU A 66 2.92 -21.96 2.06
N ASN A 67 3.83 -21.39 1.28
CA ASN A 67 5.11 -20.88 1.81
C ASN A 67 4.89 -19.80 2.87
N LEU A 68 3.97 -18.86 2.61
CA LEU A 68 3.63 -17.82 3.59
C LEU A 68 3.05 -18.45 4.87
N LEU A 69 2.16 -19.42 4.77
CA LEU A 69 1.57 -20.08 5.93
C LEU A 69 2.62 -20.83 6.75
N ALA A 70 3.52 -21.58 6.10
CA ALA A 70 4.61 -22.30 6.76
C ALA A 70 5.61 -21.32 7.42
N LEU A 71 5.95 -20.24 6.72
CA LEU A 71 6.84 -19.18 7.20
C LEU A 71 6.24 -18.44 8.40
N TRP A 72 4.95 -18.08 8.32
CA TRP A 72 4.24 -17.40 9.40
C TRP A 72 4.08 -18.30 10.65
N GLU A 73 3.79 -19.58 10.47
CA GLU A 73 3.76 -20.55 11.57
C GLU A 73 5.11 -20.61 12.30
N LEU A 74 6.21 -20.71 11.55
CA LEU A 74 7.56 -20.75 12.10
C LEU A 74 7.91 -19.42 12.79
N TRP A 75 7.56 -18.28 12.19
CA TRP A 75 7.76 -16.94 12.76
C TRP A 75 7.05 -16.77 14.10
N ARG A 76 5.79 -17.17 14.22
CA ARG A 76 5.04 -17.10 15.49
C ARG A 76 5.72 -17.83 16.64
N ARG A 77 6.41 -18.93 16.36
CA ARG A 77 7.12 -19.71 17.37
C ARG A 77 8.48 -19.13 17.75
N HIS A 78 9.13 -18.44 16.81
CA HIS A 78 10.54 -18.04 16.92
C HIS A 78 10.78 -16.55 16.64
N ARG A 79 9.73 -15.72 16.71
CA ARG A 79 9.84 -14.28 16.52
C ARG A 79 10.82 -13.68 17.54
N PRO A 80 11.85 -12.89 17.10
CA PRO A 80 12.91 -12.41 17.98
C PRO A 80 12.44 -11.46 19.07
N SER A 81 11.46 -10.59 18.78
CA SER A 81 10.90 -9.62 19.72
C SER A 81 9.43 -9.31 19.37
N ALA A 82 8.71 -8.66 20.27
CA ALA A 82 7.33 -8.22 20.01
C ALA A 82 7.24 -7.15 18.92
N THR A 83 8.32 -6.42 18.64
CA THR A 83 8.42 -5.39 17.60
C THR A 83 9.02 -5.90 16.30
N ALA A 84 9.66 -7.08 16.30
CA ALA A 84 10.25 -7.66 15.11
C ALA A 84 9.19 -7.88 14.00
N ARG A 85 9.57 -7.66 12.76
CA ARG A 85 8.70 -7.68 11.59
C ARG A 85 9.24 -8.63 10.53
N LEU A 86 8.33 -9.42 9.97
CA LEU A 86 8.59 -10.32 8.86
C LEU A 86 7.89 -9.79 7.60
N HIS A 87 8.64 -9.62 6.54
CA HIS A 87 8.11 -9.28 5.22
C HIS A 87 8.27 -10.45 4.26
N LEU A 88 7.20 -10.89 3.63
CA LEU A 88 7.25 -11.70 2.42
C LEU A 88 6.89 -10.82 1.23
N VAL A 89 7.80 -10.69 0.28
CA VAL A 89 7.54 -10.04 -1.02
C VAL A 89 7.50 -11.13 -2.07
N SER A 90 6.31 -11.40 -2.58
CA SER A 90 6.08 -12.49 -3.53
C SER A 90 5.65 -11.97 -4.89
N PHE A 91 6.04 -12.67 -5.95
CA PHE A 91 5.76 -12.35 -7.35
C PHE A 91 4.95 -13.46 -7.98
N GLU A 92 3.76 -13.11 -8.55
CA GLU A 92 2.79 -14.09 -9.05
C GLU A 92 2.19 -13.64 -10.38
N GLY A 93 2.17 -14.51 -11.37
CA GLY A 93 1.60 -14.23 -12.69
C GLY A 93 0.08 -14.32 -12.73
N ALA A 94 -0.48 -15.32 -12.04
CA ALA A 94 -1.90 -15.64 -12.06
C ALA A 94 -2.37 -16.11 -10.66
N LEU A 95 -3.00 -15.20 -9.93
CA LEU A 95 -3.43 -15.44 -8.55
C LEU A 95 -4.55 -16.50 -8.48
N ILE A 96 -4.32 -17.52 -7.66
CA ILE A 96 -5.33 -18.54 -7.36
C ILE A 96 -6.56 -17.89 -6.69
N PRO A 97 -7.80 -18.19 -7.13
CA PRO A 97 -9.00 -17.72 -6.46
C PRO A 97 -9.08 -18.15 -4.98
N ARG A 98 -9.63 -17.25 -4.15
CA ARG A 98 -9.73 -17.44 -2.70
C ARG A 98 -10.42 -18.75 -2.29
N GLU A 99 -11.45 -19.16 -3.00
CA GLU A 99 -12.20 -20.40 -2.79
C GLU A 99 -11.34 -21.65 -3.07
N HIS A 100 -10.47 -21.59 -4.08
CA HIS A 100 -9.52 -22.67 -4.35
C HIS A 100 -8.44 -22.75 -3.26
N ALA A 101 -7.93 -21.61 -2.77
CA ALA A 101 -7.02 -21.57 -1.64
C ALA A 101 -7.65 -22.21 -0.39
N ALA A 102 -8.94 -21.98 -0.12
CA ALA A 102 -9.66 -22.59 0.99
C ALA A 102 -9.68 -24.14 0.89
N ARG A 103 -9.97 -24.65 -0.31
CA ARG A 103 -9.97 -26.10 -0.58
C ARG A 103 -8.57 -26.71 -0.37
N ILE A 104 -7.53 -26.05 -0.88
CA ILE A 104 -6.16 -26.53 -0.79
C ILE A 104 -5.69 -26.56 0.67
N HIS A 105 -5.90 -25.47 1.40
CA HIS A 105 -5.43 -25.35 2.78
C HIS A 105 -6.13 -26.31 3.75
N SER A 106 -7.29 -26.84 3.40
CA SER A 106 -8.01 -27.82 4.25
C SER A 106 -7.22 -29.11 4.50
N ALA A 107 -6.16 -29.36 3.70
CA ALA A 107 -5.25 -30.49 3.90
C ALA A 107 -4.40 -30.39 5.18
N TRP A 108 -4.22 -29.18 5.71
CA TRP A 108 -3.35 -28.93 6.87
C TRP A 108 -4.14 -28.27 8.00
N PRO A 109 -4.87 -29.06 8.82
CA PRO A 109 -5.67 -28.55 9.94
C PRO A 109 -4.86 -27.74 10.95
N GLU A 110 -3.57 -28.04 11.11
CA GLU A 110 -2.66 -27.29 12.00
C GLU A 110 -2.45 -25.84 11.57
N LEU A 111 -2.69 -25.51 10.30
CA LEU A 111 -2.61 -24.15 9.75
C LEU A 111 -3.98 -23.46 9.65
N ALA A 112 -5.07 -24.09 10.10
CA ALA A 112 -6.44 -23.63 9.86
C ALA A 112 -6.65 -22.15 10.26
N GLY A 113 -6.22 -21.75 11.45
CA GLY A 113 -6.38 -20.36 11.93
C GLY A 113 -5.56 -19.32 11.13
N LEU A 114 -4.34 -19.69 10.71
CA LEU A 114 -3.52 -18.85 9.84
C LEU A 114 -4.11 -18.76 8.43
N SER A 115 -4.57 -19.88 7.91
CA SER A 115 -5.24 -19.97 6.62
C SER A 115 -6.53 -19.15 6.58
N GLU A 116 -7.35 -19.21 7.62
CA GLU A 116 -8.56 -18.39 7.74
C GLU A 116 -8.21 -16.89 7.71
N THR A 117 -7.22 -16.49 8.50
CA THR A 117 -6.75 -15.11 8.55
C THR A 117 -6.19 -14.64 7.21
N LEU A 118 -5.38 -15.47 6.54
CA LEU A 118 -4.85 -15.17 5.21
C LEU A 118 -5.98 -15.03 4.19
N ARG A 119 -6.94 -15.96 4.17
CA ARG A 119 -8.08 -15.93 3.25
C ARG A 119 -9.02 -14.76 3.50
N ALA A 120 -9.20 -14.32 4.75
CA ALA A 120 -9.94 -13.10 5.07
C ALA A 120 -9.27 -11.84 4.49
N ASN A 121 -7.94 -11.90 4.29
CA ASN A 121 -7.12 -10.85 3.71
C ASN A 121 -6.55 -11.23 2.32
N TRP A 122 -7.16 -12.18 1.60
CA TRP A 122 -6.66 -12.65 0.31
C TRP A 122 -6.42 -11.49 -0.65
N PRO A 123 -5.31 -11.50 -1.39
CA PRO A 123 -5.02 -10.43 -2.35
C PRO A 123 -6.13 -10.29 -3.39
N ASP A 124 -6.35 -9.07 -3.85
CA ASP A 124 -7.32 -8.77 -4.90
C ASP A 124 -6.69 -9.03 -6.28
N ARG A 125 -7.47 -9.47 -7.26
CA ARG A 125 -7.01 -9.66 -8.64
C ARG A 125 -6.86 -8.31 -9.33
N ALA A 126 -5.66 -7.74 -9.25
CA ALA A 126 -5.27 -6.48 -9.87
C ALA A 126 -3.76 -6.49 -10.14
N TYR A 127 -3.32 -5.94 -11.27
CA TYR A 127 -1.89 -5.79 -11.53
C TYR A 127 -1.22 -4.82 -10.57
N GLY A 128 0.05 -5.10 -10.27
CA GLY A 128 0.91 -4.27 -9.44
C GLY A 128 1.06 -4.79 -8.02
N MET A 129 1.63 -3.97 -7.14
CA MET A 129 1.94 -4.36 -5.77
C MET A 129 0.80 -4.06 -4.82
N GLN A 130 0.47 -5.04 -3.97
CA GLN A 130 -0.52 -4.94 -2.90
C GLN A 130 0.13 -5.27 -1.57
N ARG A 131 0.04 -4.37 -0.59
CA ARG A 131 0.52 -4.62 0.76
C ARG A 131 -0.62 -5.04 1.67
N ILE A 132 -0.40 -6.14 2.40
CA ILE A 132 -1.35 -6.74 3.33
C ILE A 132 -0.63 -6.96 4.66
N ALA A 133 -1.03 -6.21 5.68
CA ALA A 133 -0.53 -6.43 7.02
C ALA A 133 -1.34 -7.54 7.69
N LEU A 134 -0.66 -8.51 8.23
CA LEU A 134 -1.19 -9.67 8.94
C LEU A 134 -0.82 -9.58 10.44
N PRO A 135 -1.44 -10.37 11.32
CA PRO A 135 -1.02 -10.48 12.70
C PRO A 135 0.45 -10.85 12.89
N ASP A 136 0.94 -10.79 14.11
CA ASP A 136 2.29 -11.19 14.52
C ASP A 136 3.43 -10.40 13.84
N GLY A 137 3.15 -9.18 13.33
CA GLY A 137 4.12 -8.37 12.61
C GLY A 137 4.49 -8.91 11.23
N VAL A 138 3.66 -9.78 10.65
CA VAL A 138 3.86 -10.32 9.30
C VAL A 138 3.24 -9.37 8.26
N THR A 139 3.96 -9.14 7.19
CA THR A 139 3.48 -8.33 6.06
C THR A 139 3.70 -9.10 4.76
N LEU A 140 2.62 -9.32 4.01
CA LEU A 140 2.68 -9.79 2.63
C LEU A 140 2.67 -8.56 1.70
N THR A 141 3.63 -8.48 0.79
CA THR A 141 3.57 -7.60 -0.39
C THR A 141 3.54 -8.50 -1.62
N LEU A 142 2.39 -8.57 -2.29
CA LEU A 142 2.23 -9.38 -3.49
C LEU A 142 2.27 -8.51 -4.73
N ALA A 143 3.21 -8.80 -5.64
CA ALA A 143 3.32 -8.21 -6.97
C ALA A 143 2.67 -9.14 -7.98
N ILE A 144 1.53 -8.73 -8.55
CA ILE A 144 0.80 -9.51 -9.55
C ILE A 144 1.13 -9.00 -10.95
N GLY A 145 1.58 -9.92 -11.81
CA GLY A 145 1.95 -9.65 -13.20
C GLY A 145 3.15 -10.48 -13.64
N ASP A 146 3.59 -10.30 -14.87
CA ASP A 146 4.78 -10.97 -15.39
C ASP A 146 6.00 -10.65 -14.52
N VAL A 147 6.76 -11.67 -14.14
CA VAL A 147 7.94 -11.53 -13.30
C VAL A 147 9.00 -10.63 -13.94
N ALA A 148 9.14 -10.66 -15.25
CA ALA A 148 10.08 -9.81 -15.99
C ALA A 148 9.68 -8.31 -15.92
N GLU A 149 8.41 -7.99 -15.67
CA GLU A 149 7.92 -6.63 -15.50
C GLU A 149 7.85 -6.22 -14.02
N THR A 150 7.45 -7.12 -13.13
CA THR A 150 7.19 -6.81 -11.73
C THR A 150 8.45 -6.81 -10.86
N LEU A 151 9.36 -7.76 -11.08
CA LEU A 151 10.59 -7.90 -10.30
C LEU A 151 11.53 -6.68 -10.43
N PRO A 152 11.72 -6.09 -11.64
CA PRO A 152 12.47 -4.84 -11.81
C PRO A 152 11.89 -3.66 -11.02
N GLN A 153 10.59 -3.65 -10.76
CA GLN A 153 9.88 -2.58 -10.04
C GLN A 153 9.95 -2.72 -8.52
N ALA A 154 10.54 -3.79 -8.00
CA ALA A 154 10.68 -3.98 -6.56
C ALA A 154 11.82 -3.15 -5.97
N ARG A 155 11.57 -2.60 -4.76
CA ARG A 155 12.55 -1.93 -3.90
C ARG A 155 12.57 -2.64 -2.56
N MET A 156 13.57 -3.47 -2.37
CA MET A 156 13.79 -4.23 -1.13
C MET A 156 15.23 -4.71 -1.03
N SER A 157 15.57 -5.26 0.15
CA SER A 157 16.81 -5.99 0.39
C SER A 157 16.43 -7.30 1.10
N ALA A 158 16.32 -8.40 0.34
CA ALA A 158 15.84 -9.67 0.85
C ALA A 158 16.95 -10.44 1.56
N ASP A 159 16.68 -10.94 2.74
CA ASP A 159 17.58 -11.78 3.54
C ASP A 159 17.53 -13.26 3.11
N ALA A 160 16.40 -13.66 2.54
CA ALA A 160 16.18 -15.00 2.01
C ALA A 160 15.33 -14.96 0.73
N TRP A 161 15.50 -15.94 -0.14
CA TRP A 161 14.71 -16.14 -1.34
C TRP A 161 14.16 -17.55 -1.44
N PHE A 162 12.87 -17.66 -1.69
CA PHE A 162 12.18 -18.89 -2.08
C PHE A 162 11.95 -18.86 -3.59
N LEU A 163 12.76 -19.60 -4.36
CA LEU A 163 12.56 -19.71 -5.81
C LEU A 163 11.64 -20.91 -6.08
N ASP A 164 10.34 -20.68 -5.96
CA ASP A 164 9.27 -21.69 -5.95
C ASP A 164 8.34 -21.60 -7.17
N GLY A 165 8.87 -21.20 -8.32
CA GLY A 165 8.12 -21.26 -9.58
C GLY A 165 8.01 -22.67 -10.13
N PHE A 166 7.16 -22.89 -11.15
CA PHE A 166 7.11 -24.17 -11.89
C PHE A 166 8.48 -24.54 -12.44
N ALA A 167 8.67 -25.85 -12.70
CA ALA A 167 9.95 -26.37 -13.16
C ALA A 167 10.52 -25.58 -14.36
N PRO A 168 11.85 -25.33 -14.41
CA PRO A 168 12.45 -24.51 -15.48
C PRO A 168 12.14 -24.96 -16.90
N ALA A 169 11.91 -26.26 -17.11
CA ALA A 169 11.49 -26.81 -18.40
C ALA A 169 9.99 -26.53 -18.72
N LYS A 170 9.19 -26.19 -17.72
CA LYS A 170 7.73 -25.94 -17.84
C LYS A 170 7.42 -24.43 -17.88
N ASN A 171 8.15 -23.65 -17.13
CA ASN A 171 8.04 -22.19 -17.10
C ASN A 171 9.43 -21.53 -17.17
N PRO A 172 10.11 -21.55 -18.32
CA PRO A 172 11.45 -21.01 -18.47
C PRO A 172 11.55 -19.50 -18.20
N ALA A 173 10.45 -18.75 -18.36
CA ALA A 173 10.43 -17.31 -18.16
C ALA A 173 10.81 -16.87 -16.75
N MET A 174 10.49 -17.67 -15.73
CA MET A 174 10.85 -17.37 -14.33
C MET A 174 12.32 -17.63 -13.98
N TRP A 175 13.07 -18.29 -14.87
CA TRP A 175 14.44 -18.78 -14.59
C TRP A 175 15.48 -18.19 -15.53
N THR A 176 15.14 -17.12 -16.22
CA THR A 176 16.07 -16.45 -17.14
C THR A 176 17.22 -15.78 -16.37
N PRO A 177 18.40 -15.57 -16.99
CA PRO A 177 19.50 -14.84 -16.37
C PRO A 177 19.10 -13.45 -15.86
N GLU A 178 18.21 -12.75 -16.57
CA GLU A 178 17.71 -11.41 -16.20
C GLU A 178 16.88 -11.47 -14.91
N VAL A 179 15.98 -12.43 -14.77
CA VAL A 179 15.20 -12.65 -13.55
C VAL A 179 16.11 -12.95 -12.37
N LEU A 180 17.09 -13.87 -12.55
CA LEU A 180 18.05 -14.21 -11.50
C LEU A 180 18.98 -13.03 -11.16
N ALA A 181 19.33 -12.18 -12.13
CA ALA A 181 20.08 -10.94 -11.87
C ALA A 181 19.29 -9.96 -11.00
N HIS A 182 17.97 -9.86 -11.19
CA HIS A 182 17.12 -9.07 -10.29
C HIS A 182 17.00 -9.69 -8.90
N VAL A 183 16.97 -11.02 -8.77
CA VAL A 183 17.06 -11.70 -7.47
C VAL A 183 18.36 -11.29 -6.76
N ALA A 184 19.51 -11.34 -7.44
CA ALA A 184 20.78 -10.92 -6.87
C ALA A 184 20.79 -9.42 -6.47
N ARG A 185 20.29 -8.55 -7.35
CA ARG A 185 20.18 -7.09 -7.08
C ARG A 185 19.33 -6.77 -5.85
N LEU A 186 18.28 -7.53 -5.60
CA LEU A 186 17.32 -7.35 -4.52
C LEU A 186 17.70 -8.12 -3.25
N SER A 187 18.84 -8.81 -3.25
CA SER A 187 19.35 -9.57 -2.12
C SER A 187 20.18 -8.72 -1.17
N ALA A 188 19.98 -8.91 0.11
CA ALA A 188 20.89 -8.39 1.14
C ALA A 188 22.26 -9.12 1.08
N PRO A 189 23.34 -8.51 1.56
CA PRO A 189 24.59 -9.21 1.76
C PRO A 189 24.42 -10.46 2.61
N GLY A 190 24.90 -11.59 2.14
CA GLY A 190 24.78 -12.87 2.81
C GLY A 190 23.39 -13.54 2.68
N ALA A 191 22.51 -12.99 1.85
CA ALA A 191 21.18 -13.55 1.58
C ALA A 191 21.26 -15.02 1.16
N ARG A 192 20.32 -15.83 1.64
CA ARG A 192 20.21 -17.24 1.30
C ARG A 192 19.15 -17.47 0.23
N VAL A 193 19.36 -18.42 -0.63
CA VAL A 193 18.43 -18.83 -1.69
C VAL A 193 18.18 -20.32 -1.56
N ALA A 194 16.93 -20.73 -1.64
CA ALA A 194 16.57 -22.13 -1.70
C ALA A 194 15.62 -22.39 -2.88
N THR A 195 15.82 -23.52 -3.54
CA THR A 195 14.95 -23.97 -4.63
C THR A 195 15.01 -25.48 -4.77
N TYR A 196 13.90 -26.06 -5.16
CA TYR A 196 13.80 -27.50 -5.42
C TYR A 196 14.48 -27.94 -6.73
N THR A 197 14.77 -26.99 -7.65
CA THR A 197 15.40 -27.32 -8.95
C THR A 197 16.91 -27.49 -8.84
N VAL A 198 17.46 -28.40 -9.62
CA VAL A 198 18.91 -28.58 -9.80
C VAL A 198 19.37 -28.26 -11.22
N ALA A 199 18.55 -27.55 -11.98
CA ALA A 199 18.81 -27.22 -13.38
C ALA A 199 20.19 -26.55 -13.54
N GLY A 200 21.00 -27.06 -14.48
CA GLY A 200 22.38 -26.62 -14.63
C GLY A 200 22.55 -25.15 -14.98
N HIS A 201 21.63 -24.58 -15.77
CA HIS A 201 21.67 -23.14 -16.10
C HIS A 201 21.38 -22.29 -14.86
N VAL A 202 20.36 -22.64 -14.04
CA VAL A 202 20.04 -21.90 -12.78
C VAL A 202 21.25 -21.90 -11.86
N ARG A 203 21.89 -23.07 -11.66
CA ARG A 203 23.08 -23.19 -10.82
C ARG A 203 24.23 -22.32 -11.32
N ARG A 204 24.54 -22.36 -12.64
CA ARG A 204 25.62 -21.55 -13.21
C ARG A 204 25.35 -20.06 -13.10
N THR A 205 24.14 -19.62 -13.47
CA THR A 205 23.77 -18.20 -13.41
C THR A 205 23.84 -17.66 -11.99
N LEU A 206 23.32 -18.38 -10.99
CA LEU A 206 23.47 -17.96 -9.59
C LEU A 206 24.95 -17.86 -9.18
N GLY A 207 25.80 -18.81 -9.61
CA GLY A 207 27.26 -18.73 -9.37
C GLY A 207 27.92 -17.51 -10.01
N GLU A 208 27.59 -17.20 -11.26
CA GLU A 208 28.07 -16.02 -12.01
C GLU A 208 27.59 -14.69 -11.35
N LEU A 209 26.44 -14.70 -10.69
CA LEU A 209 25.89 -13.57 -9.95
C LEU A 209 26.45 -13.42 -8.51
N GLY A 210 27.45 -14.24 -8.15
CA GLY A 210 28.15 -14.12 -6.87
C GLY A 210 27.55 -14.94 -5.72
N PHE A 211 26.68 -15.90 -6.01
CA PHE A 211 26.24 -16.85 -5.00
C PHE A 211 27.17 -18.07 -4.93
N ALA A 212 27.52 -18.47 -3.71
CA ALA A 212 28.06 -19.80 -3.46
C ALA A 212 26.89 -20.80 -3.51
N VAL A 213 26.90 -21.67 -4.51
CA VAL A 213 25.76 -22.59 -4.80
C VAL A 213 26.16 -24.02 -4.49
N GLU A 214 25.35 -24.68 -3.68
CA GLU A 214 25.55 -26.07 -3.28
C GLU A 214 24.38 -26.95 -3.70
N LYS A 215 24.67 -28.20 -4.06
CA LYS A 215 23.69 -29.24 -4.18
C LYS A 215 23.62 -29.98 -2.86
N VAL A 216 22.43 -30.04 -2.29
CA VAL A 216 22.18 -30.74 -1.02
C VAL A 216 21.10 -31.83 -1.23
N ALA A 217 20.91 -32.69 -0.23
CA ALA A 217 19.88 -33.71 -0.27
C ALA A 217 18.49 -33.10 -0.52
N GLY A 218 17.74 -33.64 -1.46
CA GLY A 218 16.41 -33.21 -1.82
C GLY A 218 15.35 -33.65 -0.80
N HIS A 219 14.08 -33.44 -1.15
CA HIS A 219 12.92 -33.85 -0.35
C HIS A 219 11.98 -34.73 -1.18
N GLY A 220 11.35 -35.70 -0.53
CA GLY A 220 10.38 -36.60 -1.16
C GLY A 220 11.01 -37.42 -2.31
N ARG A 221 10.47 -37.27 -3.53
CA ARG A 221 10.96 -37.99 -4.71
C ARG A 221 12.21 -37.36 -5.35
N LYS A 222 12.56 -36.12 -4.97
CA LYS A 222 13.72 -35.38 -5.53
C LYS A 222 14.97 -35.74 -4.75
N LYS A 223 16.00 -36.23 -5.46
CA LYS A 223 17.28 -36.65 -4.85
C LYS A 223 18.13 -35.47 -4.36
N GLU A 224 18.06 -34.34 -5.06
CA GLU A 224 18.86 -33.16 -4.79
C GLU A 224 18.01 -31.88 -4.92
N ARG A 225 18.45 -30.82 -4.26
CA ARG A 225 17.97 -29.44 -4.40
C ARG A 225 19.16 -28.47 -4.40
N LEU A 226 18.93 -27.20 -4.72
CA LEU A 226 19.96 -26.15 -4.61
C LEU A 226 19.71 -25.27 -3.40
N GLU A 227 20.76 -25.02 -2.67
CA GLU A 227 20.88 -23.94 -1.69
C GLU A 227 22.02 -23.02 -2.12
N ALA A 228 21.85 -21.71 -1.92
CA ALA A 228 22.87 -20.76 -2.30
C ALA A 228 22.96 -19.61 -1.28
N ARG A 229 24.13 -18.96 -1.21
CA ARG A 229 24.36 -17.80 -0.35
C ARG A 229 25.12 -16.73 -1.11
N LEU A 230 24.60 -15.48 -1.07
CA LEU A 230 25.26 -14.34 -1.71
C LEU A 230 26.55 -13.98 -0.97
N MET A 231 27.67 -14.03 -1.69
CA MET A 231 29.00 -13.76 -1.14
C MET A 231 29.37 -12.29 -1.34
N SER A 232 28.75 -11.41 -0.58
CA SER A 232 29.03 -9.97 -0.60
C SER A 232 29.29 -9.44 0.80
N ALA A 233 30.09 -8.38 0.90
CA ALA A 233 30.41 -7.76 2.18
C ALA A 233 29.17 -7.13 2.82
N PRO A 234 29.00 -7.22 4.16
CA PRO A 234 27.94 -6.55 4.86
C PRO A 234 27.97 -5.03 4.61
N VAL A 235 26.81 -4.43 4.37
CA VAL A 235 26.64 -2.98 4.30
C VAL A 235 25.95 -2.53 5.59
N ALA A 236 26.50 -1.52 6.26
CA ALA A 236 25.89 -0.94 7.43
C ALA A 236 24.54 -0.29 7.02
N LEU A 237 23.45 -0.81 7.56
CA LEU A 237 22.14 -0.17 7.39
C LEU A 237 22.02 1.02 8.35
N PRO A 238 21.32 2.10 7.95
CA PRO A 238 20.99 3.18 8.87
C PRO A 238 20.24 2.63 10.09
N SER A 239 20.51 3.18 11.26
CA SER A 239 19.77 2.83 12.47
C SER A 239 18.30 3.22 12.30
N ALA A 240 17.40 2.29 12.59
CA ALA A 240 15.97 2.57 12.59
C ALA A 240 15.62 3.64 13.65
N PRO A 241 14.68 4.56 13.36
CA PRO A 241 14.29 5.59 14.32
C PRO A 241 13.57 4.96 15.51
N LYS A 242 13.88 5.44 16.72
CA LYS A 242 13.20 5.07 17.97
C LYS A 242 12.17 6.12 18.40
N ARG A 243 12.46 7.39 18.12
CA ARG A 243 11.59 8.52 18.42
C ARG A 243 11.24 9.28 17.14
N VAL A 244 9.95 9.46 16.90
CA VAL A 244 9.44 10.13 15.69
C VAL A 244 8.52 11.27 16.07
N ALA A 245 8.79 12.46 15.52
CA ALA A 245 7.90 13.60 15.64
C ALA A 245 7.07 13.76 14.37
N ILE A 246 5.75 13.85 14.52
CA ILE A 246 4.80 14.10 13.44
C ILE A 246 4.28 15.53 13.56
N ILE A 247 4.40 16.33 12.50
CA ILE A 247 3.91 17.72 12.47
C ILE A 247 2.62 17.76 11.65
N GLY A 248 1.48 17.92 12.33
CA GLY A 248 0.12 17.94 11.79
C GLY A 248 -0.66 16.67 12.14
N ALA A 249 -1.82 16.82 12.80
CA ALA A 249 -2.74 15.76 13.22
C ALA A 249 -3.95 15.61 12.26
N GLY A 250 -3.75 15.91 10.99
CA GLY A 250 -4.69 15.55 9.92
C GLY A 250 -4.57 14.07 9.53
N VAL A 251 -5.31 13.66 8.49
CA VAL A 251 -5.33 12.25 8.04
C VAL A 251 -3.93 11.71 7.69
N ALA A 252 -3.04 12.53 7.11
CA ALA A 252 -1.67 12.13 6.81
C ALA A 252 -0.86 11.87 8.08
N GLY A 253 -0.94 12.79 9.05
CA GLY A 253 -0.20 12.66 10.30
C GLY A 253 -0.70 11.52 11.17
N ALA A 254 -2.01 11.30 11.23
CA ALA A 254 -2.59 10.19 11.97
C ALA A 254 -2.14 8.83 11.43
N TRP A 255 -2.15 8.64 10.11
CA TRP A 255 -1.64 7.41 9.49
C TRP A 255 -0.11 7.28 9.61
N ALA A 256 0.64 8.38 9.50
CA ALA A 256 2.08 8.38 9.75
C ALA A 256 2.38 7.95 11.19
N ALA A 257 1.71 8.54 12.17
CA ALA A 257 1.85 8.15 13.58
C ALA A 257 1.56 6.66 13.77
N ARG A 258 0.44 6.15 13.23
CA ARG A 258 0.08 4.73 13.29
C ARG A 258 1.17 3.82 12.68
N ALA A 259 1.68 4.18 11.49
CA ALA A 259 2.70 3.39 10.81
C ALA A 259 4.01 3.29 11.61
N PHE A 260 4.41 4.34 12.32
CA PHE A 260 5.60 4.32 13.18
C PHE A 260 5.34 3.62 14.53
N MET A 261 4.15 3.79 15.12
CA MET A 261 3.75 3.06 16.32
C MET A 261 3.73 1.55 16.08
N ASP A 262 3.20 1.11 14.94
CA ASP A 262 3.21 -0.32 14.54
C ASP A 262 4.63 -0.90 14.41
N ARG A 263 5.65 -0.04 14.32
CA ARG A 263 7.08 -0.38 14.29
C ARG A 263 7.78 -0.20 15.64
N GLY A 264 7.01 0.10 16.70
CA GLY A 264 7.53 0.24 18.06
C GLY A 264 8.21 1.58 18.35
N CYS A 265 8.01 2.61 17.52
CA CYS A 265 8.53 3.95 17.82
C CYS A 265 7.74 4.63 18.94
N ALA A 266 8.44 5.41 19.77
CA ALA A 266 7.82 6.46 20.55
C ALA A 266 7.46 7.62 19.59
N VAL A 267 6.17 8.02 19.56
CA VAL A 267 5.67 9.01 18.62
C VAL A 267 5.10 10.20 19.36
N ASP A 268 5.56 11.40 19.00
CA ASP A 268 5.00 12.69 19.41
C ASP A 268 4.28 13.34 18.22
N VAL A 269 3.02 13.74 18.40
CA VAL A 269 2.23 14.41 17.36
C VAL A 269 1.96 15.85 17.77
N TYR A 270 2.35 16.79 16.92
CA TYR A 270 2.19 18.24 17.13
C TYR A 270 1.15 18.80 16.16
N ASP A 271 0.21 19.59 16.65
CA ASP A 271 -0.71 20.36 15.81
C ASP A 271 -0.98 21.73 16.41
N ARG A 272 -1.09 22.74 15.55
CA ARG A 272 -1.46 24.11 15.95
C ARG A 272 -2.91 24.21 16.47
N ALA A 273 -3.77 23.26 16.07
CA ALA A 273 -5.11 23.14 16.62
C ALA A 273 -5.12 22.27 17.88
N SER A 274 -6.08 22.48 18.76
CA SER A 274 -6.21 21.77 20.04
C SER A 274 -6.66 20.32 19.89
N ALA A 275 -7.18 19.92 18.71
CA ALA A 275 -7.67 18.57 18.45
C ALA A 275 -7.27 18.08 17.05
N PRO A 276 -7.13 16.76 16.86
CA PRO A 276 -6.97 16.16 15.53
C PRO A 276 -8.14 16.49 14.60
N ALA A 277 -7.96 16.29 13.29
CA ALA A 277 -8.98 16.51 12.26
C ALA A 277 -9.51 17.97 12.15
N SER A 278 -8.88 18.97 12.73
CA SER A 278 -9.42 20.33 12.80
C SER A 278 -9.38 21.11 11.47
N ALA A 279 -8.48 20.75 10.54
CA ALA A 279 -8.32 21.41 9.23
C ALA A 279 -9.07 20.66 8.10
N ALA A 280 -8.45 20.48 6.94
CA ALA A 280 -9.03 19.86 5.75
C ALA A 280 -9.51 18.41 5.96
N SER A 281 -8.98 17.72 6.95
CA SER A 281 -9.36 16.34 7.29
C SER A 281 -10.65 16.22 8.13
N GLY A 282 -11.21 17.31 8.64
CA GLY A 282 -12.32 17.26 9.59
C GLY A 282 -13.71 17.37 8.96
N ASN A 283 -13.91 16.92 7.73
CA ASN A 283 -15.26 16.84 7.17
C ASN A 283 -16.15 15.90 8.01
N PRO A 284 -17.47 16.12 8.10
CA PRO A 284 -18.36 15.26 8.89
C PRO A 284 -18.31 13.79 8.47
N LEU A 285 -18.16 13.52 7.17
CA LEU A 285 -17.84 12.22 6.59
C LEU A 285 -16.85 12.40 5.44
N ALA A 286 -15.93 11.47 5.29
CA ALA A 286 -15.04 11.35 4.15
C ALA A 286 -15.42 10.10 3.35
N LEU A 287 -15.57 10.25 2.02
CA LEU A 287 -15.78 9.12 1.11
C LEU A 287 -14.42 8.61 0.63
N VAL A 288 -14.14 7.33 0.86
CA VAL A 288 -12.95 6.62 0.38
C VAL A 288 -13.36 5.77 -0.82
N MET A 289 -13.00 6.23 -2.00
CA MET A 289 -13.16 5.52 -3.27
C MET A 289 -12.08 5.94 -4.27
N PRO A 290 -11.67 5.08 -5.23
CA PRO A 290 -10.68 5.45 -6.22
C PRO A 290 -11.30 6.30 -7.35
N ARG A 291 -10.47 7.10 -8.02
CA ARG A 291 -10.73 7.56 -9.38
C ARG A 291 -9.90 6.71 -10.33
N LEU A 292 -10.55 5.85 -11.09
CA LEU A 292 -9.86 4.97 -12.02
C LEU A 292 -9.60 5.67 -13.36
N ASP A 293 -8.42 5.49 -13.90
CA ASP A 293 -8.06 5.97 -15.24
C ASP A 293 -8.18 4.85 -16.26
N ALA A 294 -8.48 5.21 -17.52
CA ALA A 294 -8.59 4.25 -18.61
C ALA A 294 -7.21 3.79 -19.15
N ALA A 295 -6.14 4.50 -18.83
CA ALA A 295 -4.78 4.13 -19.18
C ALA A 295 -4.09 3.41 -18.04
N ASP A 296 -3.12 2.55 -18.35
CA ASP A 296 -2.28 1.85 -17.37
C ASP A 296 -0.91 2.55 -17.23
N GLY A 297 -0.90 3.65 -16.50
CA GLY A 297 0.33 4.41 -16.22
C GLY A 297 0.65 4.43 -14.73
N PRO A 298 1.82 5.00 -14.32
CA PRO A 298 2.24 5.07 -12.92
C PRO A 298 1.18 5.68 -11.99
N THR A 299 0.47 6.71 -12.45
CA THR A 299 -0.63 7.36 -11.70
C THR A 299 -1.81 6.43 -11.48
N ALA A 300 -2.22 5.68 -12.51
CA ALA A 300 -3.32 4.71 -12.42
C ALA A 300 -2.95 3.58 -11.44
N ARG A 301 -1.73 3.05 -11.55
CA ARG A 301 -1.19 2.03 -10.63
C ARG A 301 -1.12 2.54 -9.20
N ALA A 302 -0.68 3.78 -8.99
CA ALA A 302 -0.63 4.40 -7.67
C ALA A 302 -2.03 4.53 -7.03
N LEU A 303 -3.05 4.90 -7.82
CA LEU A 303 -4.44 4.99 -7.35
C LEU A 303 -5.00 3.62 -6.96
N ILE A 304 -4.70 2.57 -7.73
CA ILE A 304 -5.11 1.20 -7.43
C ILE A 304 -4.41 0.72 -6.15
N ALA A 305 -3.08 0.88 -6.04
CA ALA A 305 -2.33 0.50 -4.84
C ALA A 305 -2.83 1.22 -3.59
N ALA A 306 -3.10 2.53 -3.69
CA ALA A 306 -3.67 3.32 -2.59
C ALA A 306 -5.07 2.83 -2.21
N TRP A 307 -5.91 2.49 -3.18
CA TRP A 307 -7.26 1.98 -2.96
C TRP A 307 -7.25 0.63 -2.24
N LEU A 308 -6.48 -0.33 -2.74
CA LEU A 308 -6.42 -1.67 -2.17
C LEU A 308 -5.85 -1.67 -0.75
N LEU A 309 -4.89 -0.77 -0.46
CA LEU A 309 -4.38 -0.60 0.90
C LEU A 309 -5.39 0.14 1.79
N ALA A 310 -6.00 1.24 1.32
CA ALA A 310 -6.92 2.05 2.10
C ALA A 310 -8.15 1.27 2.56
N ARG A 311 -8.73 0.41 1.71
CA ARG A 311 -9.84 -0.47 2.07
C ARG A 311 -9.52 -1.31 3.32
N ARG A 312 -8.34 -1.94 3.33
CA ARG A 312 -7.88 -2.78 4.44
C ARG A 312 -7.51 -1.96 5.68
N ALA A 313 -6.90 -0.80 5.47
CA ALA A 313 -6.46 0.07 6.55
C ALA A 313 -7.66 0.66 7.32
N TRP A 314 -8.62 1.24 6.63
CA TRP A 314 -9.80 1.82 7.26
C TRP A 314 -10.73 0.79 7.89
N ALA A 315 -10.80 -0.43 7.37
CA ALA A 315 -11.59 -1.51 7.99
C ALA A 315 -11.13 -1.85 9.43
N ARG A 316 -9.90 -1.47 9.81
CA ARG A 316 -9.34 -1.70 11.16
C ARG A 316 -9.70 -0.61 12.18
N VAL A 317 -10.29 0.49 11.74
CA VAL A 317 -10.62 1.63 12.63
C VAL A 317 -11.94 1.43 13.37
N GLY A 318 -12.63 0.32 13.12
CA GLY A 318 -13.87 -0.05 13.78
C GLY A 318 -15.07 0.76 13.25
N ASP A 319 -16.01 1.08 14.14
CA ASP A 319 -17.29 1.75 13.80
C ASP A 319 -17.15 3.20 13.31
N ALA A 320 -15.96 3.81 13.40
CA ALA A 320 -15.65 5.10 12.78
C ALA A 320 -15.45 5.02 11.25
N ALA A 321 -15.50 3.81 10.67
CA ALA A 321 -15.45 3.59 9.24
C ALA A 321 -16.49 2.54 8.82
N GLN A 322 -17.44 2.94 7.98
CA GLN A 322 -18.51 2.09 7.50
C GLN A 322 -18.25 1.67 6.06
N VAL A 323 -18.24 0.37 5.78
CA VAL A 323 -18.18 -0.18 4.43
C VAL A 323 -19.52 0.02 3.74
N LEU A 324 -19.49 0.47 2.49
CA LEU A 324 -20.65 0.65 1.63
C LEU A 324 -20.23 0.63 0.16
N ASP A 325 -21.17 0.50 -0.75
CA ASP A 325 -20.88 0.60 -2.17
C ASP A 325 -21.07 2.05 -2.65
N ALA A 326 -20.20 2.52 -3.55
CA ALA A 326 -20.27 3.85 -4.09
C ALA A 326 -20.55 3.83 -5.59
N ILE A 327 -21.64 4.49 -6.00
CA ILE A 327 -21.98 4.70 -7.40
C ILE A 327 -21.21 5.93 -7.90
N HIS A 328 -20.46 5.76 -8.98
CA HIS A 328 -19.79 6.85 -9.67
C HIS A 328 -20.45 7.08 -11.02
N LEU A 329 -21.06 8.25 -11.19
CA LEU A 329 -21.73 8.67 -12.40
C LEU A 329 -20.81 9.53 -13.26
N PRO A 330 -20.85 9.45 -14.60
CA PRO A 330 -20.03 10.28 -15.45
C PRO A 330 -20.57 11.71 -15.51
N ARG A 331 -19.65 12.68 -15.38
CA ARG A 331 -19.95 14.09 -15.58
C ARG A 331 -19.54 14.52 -16.97
N GLY A 332 -20.47 14.40 -17.92
CA GLY A 332 -20.27 14.76 -19.31
C GLY A 332 -19.57 13.67 -20.13
N GLU A 333 -19.50 13.94 -21.43
CA GLU A 333 -19.12 12.98 -22.47
C GLU A 333 -17.69 12.38 -22.27
N ARG A 334 -16.72 13.20 -21.87
CA ARG A 334 -15.35 12.73 -21.65
C ARG A 334 -15.27 11.68 -20.55
N GLU A 335 -16.04 11.83 -19.48
CA GLU A 335 -16.11 10.82 -18.41
C GLU A 335 -16.89 9.60 -18.83
N ALA A 336 -17.97 9.75 -19.59
CA ALA A 336 -18.70 8.62 -20.17
C ALA A 336 -17.81 7.77 -21.06
N GLN A 337 -17.01 8.40 -21.94
CA GLN A 337 -16.02 7.70 -22.78
C GLN A 337 -14.96 6.98 -21.93
N ARG A 338 -14.52 7.59 -20.80
CA ARG A 338 -13.62 6.92 -19.87
C ARG A 338 -14.27 5.70 -19.22
N PHE A 339 -15.54 5.79 -18.83
CA PHE A 339 -16.28 4.67 -18.23
C PHE A 339 -16.50 3.54 -19.23
N ALA A 340 -16.84 3.86 -20.48
CA ALA A 340 -16.93 2.86 -21.53
C ALA A 340 -15.62 2.07 -21.74
N LYS A 341 -14.46 2.76 -21.69
CA LYS A 341 -13.16 2.09 -21.76
C LYS A 341 -12.88 1.22 -20.53
N LEU A 342 -13.25 1.68 -19.34
CA LEU A 342 -13.12 0.89 -18.11
C LEU A 342 -14.05 -0.33 -18.09
N ALA A 343 -15.24 -0.21 -18.67
CA ALA A 343 -16.18 -1.32 -18.82
C ALA A 343 -15.68 -2.39 -19.81
N ALA A 344 -15.04 -1.94 -20.91
CA ALA A 344 -14.46 -2.84 -21.90
C ALA A 344 -13.21 -3.59 -21.40
N ASP A 345 -12.41 -2.96 -20.54
CA ASP A 345 -11.16 -3.53 -20.01
C ASP A 345 -10.95 -3.04 -18.56
N PRO A 346 -11.61 -3.66 -17.57
CA PRO A 346 -11.56 -3.24 -16.17
C PRO A 346 -10.20 -3.54 -15.53
N PRO A 347 -9.66 -2.63 -14.69
CA PRO A 347 -8.38 -2.84 -14.02
C PRO A 347 -8.51 -3.62 -12.70
N LEU A 348 -9.71 -3.89 -12.23
CA LEU A 348 -10.04 -4.54 -10.96
C LEU A 348 -11.12 -5.59 -11.19
N ASP A 349 -11.10 -6.62 -10.38
CA ASP A 349 -12.09 -7.68 -10.38
C ASP A 349 -13.51 -7.16 -10.08
N GLU A 350 -14.53 -7.85 -10.60
CA GLU A 350 -15.94 -7.49 -10.42
C GLU A 350 -16.38 -7.48 -8.95
N SER A 351 -15.71 -8.22 -8.08
CA SER A 351 -15.91 -8.19 -6.64
C SER A 351 -15.53 -6.84 -5.98
N ILE A 352 -14.80 -5.97 -6.72
CA ILE A 352 -14.35 -4.65 -6.26
C ILE A 352 -14.89 -3.54 -7.17
N LEU A 353 -15.03 -3.80 -8.46
CA LEU A 353 -15.46 -2.83 -9.46
C LEU A 353 -16.43 -3.46 -10.45
N GLN A 354 -17.69 -3.07 -10.40
CA GLN A 354 -18.63 -3.37 -11.47
C GLN A 354 -18.64 -2.18 -12.43
N ALA A 355 -17.97 -2.37 -13.56
CA ALA A 355 -17.78 -1.30 -14.54
C ALA A 355 -18.83 -1.36 -15.64
N GLY A 356 -19.60 -0.27 -15.82
CA GLY A 356 -20.54 -0.05 -16.91
C GLY A 356 -20.28 1.30 -17.58
N ALA A 357 -20.75 1.45 -18.82
CA ALA A 357 -20.57 2.69 -19.57
C ALA A 357 -21.29 3.90 -18.93
N GLU A 358 -22.41 3.66 -18.28
CA GLU A 358 -23.23 4.70 -17.65
C GLU A 358 -22.87 4.95 -16.19
N ARG A 359 -22.21 4.00 -15.53
CA ARG A 359 -21.79 4.09 -14.13
C ARG A 359 -20.68 3.11 -13.81
N LEU A 360 -19.90 3.44 -12.76
CA LEU A 360 -19.04 2.49 -12.07
C LEU A 360 -19.61 2.26 -10.66
N LEU A 361 -19.69 1.01 -10.23
CA LEU A 361 -19.96 0.67 -8.83
C LEU A 361 -18.66 0.23 -8.16
N HIS A 362 -18.19 1.02 -7.20
CA HIS A 362 -17.04 0.69 -6.38
C HIS A 362 -17.52 -0.12 -5.18
N VAL A 363 -17.37 -1.44 -5.25
CA VAL A 363 -17.77 -2.36 -4.19
C VAL A 363 -16.79 -2.25 -3.02
N GLY A 364 -17.33 -2.10 -1.80
CA GLY A 364 -16.53 -1.95 -0.60
C GLY A 364 -15.81 -0.60 -0.50
N ALA A 365 -16.38 0.47 -1.06
CA ALA A 365 -16.03 1.84 -0.70
C ALA A 365 -16.32 2.10 0.78
N MET A 366 -15.86 3.20 1.33
CA MET A 366 -16.03 3.46 2.76
C MET A 366 -16.44 4.90 3.04
N ALA A 367 -17.35 5.07 3.98
CA ALA A 367 -17.57 6.33 4.67
C ALA A 367 -16.76 6.32 5.97
N VAL A 368 -15.97 7.35 6.21
CA VAL A 368 -15.16 7.50 7.42
C VAL A 368 -15.61 8.75 8.15
N ASP A 369 -15.83 8.65 9.48
CA ASP A 369 -15.98 9.79 10.37
C ASP A 369 -14.61 10.25 10.89
N PRO A 370 -14.02 11.30 10.35
CA PRO A 370 -12.66 11.71 10.69
C PRO A 370 -12.49 12.13 12.14
N VAL A 371 -13.54 12.72 12.74
CA VAL A 371 -13.48 13.23 14.12
C VAL A 371 -13.35 12.09 15.13
N HIS A 372 -13.90 10.92 14.81
CA HIS A 372 -13.75 9.72 15.63
C HIS A 372 -12.60 8.81 15.17
N ALA A 373 -12.36 8.72 13.86
CA ALA A 373 -11.34 7.83 13.30
C ALA A 373 -9.91 8.30 13.58
N LEU A 374 -9.60 9.60 13.38
CA LEU A 374 -8.22 10.07 13.50
C LEU A 374 -7.69 10.04 14.94
N PRO A 375 -8.45 10.41 15.98
CA PRO A 375 -8.02 10.20 17.37
C PRO A 375 -7.69 8.73 17.70
N ARG A 376 -8.46 7.77 17.19
CA ARG A 376 -8.21 6.33 17.41
C ARG A 376 -6.89 5.84 16.79
N LEU A 377 -6.46 6.45 15.69
CA LEU A 377 -5.17 6.13 15.07
C LEU A 377 -3.98 6.59 15.92
N ILE A 378 -4.19 7.60 16.79
CA ILE A 378 -3.16 8.23 17.60
C ILE A 378 -3.48 8.17 19.11
N ASP A 379 -4.28 7.22 19.54
CA ASP A 379 -4.75 7.08 20.94
C ASP A 379 -3.64 6.82 21.95
N SER A 380 -2.53 6.25 21.48
CA SER A 380 -1.38 5.85 22.32
C SER A 380 -0.13 6.72 22.08
N VAL A 381 -0.28 7.95 21.50
CA VAL A 381 0.83 8.88 21.27
C VAL A 381 0.78 10.08 22.22
N ALA A 382 1.91 10.75 22.41
CA ALA A 382 1.94 12.08 23.03
C ALA A 382 1.42 13.13 22.03
N PHE A 383 0.17 13.62 22.25
CA PHE A 383 -0.44 14.64 21.41
C PHE A 383 -0.24 16.05 22.01
N HIS A 384 0.43 16.92 21.27
CA HIS A 384 0.73 18.30 21.62
C HIS A 384 -0.16 19.26 20.82
N GLY A 385 -1.44 19.34 21.20
CA GLY A 385 -2.44 20.23 20.60
C GLY A 385 -2.22 21.68 20.99
N GLY A 386 -2.53 22.62 20.08
CA GLY A 386 -2.31 24.06 20.26
C GLY A 386 -0.85 24.49 20.09
N ARG A 387 0.04 23.58 19.68
CA ARG A 387 1.46 23.83 19.48
C ARG A 387 1.81 23.90 18.00
N GLU A 388 2.10 25.08 17.52
CA GLU A 388 2.69 25.27 16.19
C GLU A 388 4.19 25.01 16.24
N VAL A 389 4.69 24.25 15.25
CA VAL A 389 6.10 23.91 15.11
C VAL A 389 6.67 24.66 13.91
N ALA A 390 7.74 25.44 14.13
CA ALA A 390 8.50 26.09 13.08
C ALA A 390 9.68 25.20 12.60
N PRO A 391 10.19 25.41 11.37
CA PRO A 391 11.35 24.67 10.87
C PRO A 391 12.61 24.82 11.72
N THR A 392 12.73 25.90 12.46
CA THR A 392 13.85 26.25 13.36
C THR A 392 13.73 25.62 14.74
N ASP A 393 12.57 25.05 15.08
CA ASP A 393 12.34 24.45 16.40
C ASP A 393 13.20 23.20 16.59
N LYS A 394 13.82 23.11 17.76
CA LYS A 394 14.55 21.88 18.13
C LYS A 394 13.57 20.87 18.69
N ILE A 395 13.40 19.77 17.94
CA ILE A 395 12.60 18.63 18.36
C ILE A 395 13.56 17.46 18.64
N ASP A 396 13.44 16.88 19.83
CA ASP A 396 14.18 15.69 20.21
C ASP A 396 13.51 14.44 19.61
N ALA A 397 13.86 14.13 18.37
CA ALA A 397 13.39 12.96 17.62
C ALA A 397 14.47 12.50 16.63
N ASP A 398 14.50 11.21 16.33
CA ASP A 398 15.40 10.63 15.33
C ASP A 398 14.92 10.95 13.90
N LEU A 399 13.60 11.07 13.73
CA LEU A 399 12.94 11.39 12.47
C LEU A 399 11.80 12.38 12.69
N ILE A 400 11.64 13.32 11.77
CA ILE A 400 10.53 14.28 11.74
C ILE A 400 9.73 14.06 10.46
N VAL A 401 8.41 13.84 10.60
CA VAL A 401 7.51 13.69 9.45
C VAL A 401 6.53 14.86 9.41
N VAL A 402 6.62 15.66 8.36
CA VAL A 402 5.79 16.86 8.19
C VAL A 402 4.55 16.52 7.38
N CYS A 403 3.39 16.64 8.04
CA CYS A 403 2.04 16.41 7.52
C CYS A 403 1.17 17.67 7.61
N ALA A 404 1.78 18.85 7.54
CA ALA A 404 1.21 20.15 7.91
C ALA A 404 0.32 20.81 6.82
N GLY A 405 -0.14 20.08 5.80
CA GLY A 405 -0.97 20.61 4.71
C GLY A 405 -0.26 21.77 3.99
N MET A 406 -0.88 22.96 3.90
CA MET A 406 -0.25 24.14 3.29
C MET A 406 1.01 24.59 4.04
N GLY A 407 1.09 24.37 5.35
CA GLY A 407 2.27 24.72 6.17
C GLY A 407 3.53 23.90 5.83
N ALA A 408 3.40 22.81 5.09
CA ALA A 408 4.55 21.98 4.69
C ALA A 408 5.56 22.73 3.80
N THR A 409 5.13 23.80 3.12
CA THR A 409 6.02 24.66 2.30
C THR A 409 7.14 25.28 3.10
N ALA A 410 6.91 25.63 4.37
CA ALA A 410 7.94 26.16 5.27
C ALA A 410 9.05 25.12 5.54
N PHE A 411 8.76 23.84 5.42
CA PHE A 411 9.68 22.72 5.63
C PHE A 411 10.31 22.19 4.34
N GLY A 412 10.26 22.96 3.25
CA GLY A 412 10.86 22.58 1.97
C GLY A 412 10.00 21.63 1.12
N ALA A 413 8.69 21.56 1.36
CA ALA A 413 7.79 20.84 0.48
C ALA A 413 7.75 21.48 -0.92
N PRO A 414 7.44 20.72 -1.98
CA PRO A 414 7.18 21.25 -3.31
C PRO A 414 6.08 22.33 -3.28
N PRO A 415 6.01 23.22 -4.29
CA PRO A 415 4.97 24.24 -4.37
C PRO A 415 3.57 23.64 -4.22
N LEU A 416 2.78 24.21 -3.33
CA LEU A 416 1.42 23.80 -3.02
C LEU A 416 0.43 24.92 -3.38
N GLU A 417 -0.73 24.50 -3.90
CA GLU A 417 -1.87 25.38 -4.18
C GLU A 417 -2.97 25.11 -3.15
N GLY A 418 -3.47 26.17 -2.52
CA GLY A 418 -4.64 26.11 -1.64
C GLY A 418 -5.93 25.99 -2.46
N ARG A 419 -6.76 25.00 -2.14
CA ARG A 419 -8.11 24.84 -2.72
C ARG A 419 -9.16 24.88 -1.62
N LEU A 420 -9.96 25.95 -1.63
CA LEU A 420 -11.10 26.11 -0.74
C LEU A 420 -12.21 25.15 -1.16
N GLY A 421 -12.70 24.37 -0.19
CA GLY A 421 -13.83 23.47 -0.38
C GLY A 421 -14.82 23.59 0.76
N GLN A 422 -16.09 23.74 0.42
CA GLN A 422 -17.22 23.68 1.34
C GLN A 422 -17.99 22.38 1.13
N VAL A 423 -18.39 21.76 2.21
CA VAL A 423 -19.39 20.68 2.27
C VAL A 423 -20.57 21.14 3.10
N ASP A 424 -21.76 20.65 2.76
CA ASP A 424 -22.97 20.84 3.53
C ASP A 424 -23.47 19.50 4.05
N PHE A 425 -24.10 19.50 5.22
CA PHE A 425 -24.54 18.28 5.86
C PHE A 425 -25.71 18.51 6.81
N CYS A 426 -26.46 17.46 7.04
CA CYS A 426 -27.54 17.41 8.04
C CYS A 426 -27.58 16.04 8.72
N ALA A 427 -28.34 15.93 9.81
CA ALA A 427 -28.73 14.65 10.38
C ALA A 427 -29.64 13.91 9.39
N ASP A 428 -29.40 12.62 9.19
CA ASP A 428 -30.21 11.76 8.32
C ASP A 428 -29.92 10.28 8.64
N ASP A 429 -30.88 9.59 9.23
CA ASP A 429 -30.80 8.18 9.66
C ASP A 429 -31.32 7.20 8.59
N GLY A 430 -31.56 7.65 7.36
CA GLY A 430 -31.99 6.80 6.27
C GLY A 430 -30.92 5.76 5.84
N PRO A 431 -31.25 4.87 4.89
CA PRO A 431 -30.33 3.83 4.41
C PRO A 431 -28.99 4.40 3.90
N ALA A 432 -27.88 3.76 4.26
CA ALA A 432 -26.55 4.18 3.84
C ALA A 432 -26.39 4.11 2.32
N PHE A 433 -25.73 5.10 1.73
CA PHE A 433 -25.37 5.13 0.32
C PHE A 433 -24.16 6.03 0.07
N ALA A 434 -23.49 5.87 -1.07
CA ALA A 434 -22.56 6.85 -1.60
C ALA A 434 -22.74 7.00 -3.11
N ALA A 435 -22.68 8.24 -3.59
CA ALA A 435 -22.69 8.57 -5.01
C ALA A 435 -21.70 9.71 -5.29
N ALA A 436 -21.10 9.72 -6.48
CA ALA A 436 -20.16 10.74 -6.91
C ALA A 436 -20.29 11.02 -8.42
N ASP A 437 -20.06 12.29 -8.84
CA ASP A 437 -20.02 12.74 -10.23
C ASP A 437 -18.97 13.85 -10.46
N GLY A 438 -17.92 13.86 -9.65
CA GLY A 438 -16.99 15.00 -9.50
C GLY A 438 -17.28 15.84 -8.25
N GLY A 439 -18.55 15.86 -7.78
CA GLY A 439 -18.98 16.06 -6.41
C GLY A 439 -19.21 14.70 -5.75
N TYR A 440 -19.78 14.69 -4.53
CA TYR A 440 -20.21 13.46 -3.86
C TYR A 440 -21.40 13.72 -2.92
N ALA A 441 -22.16 12.66 -2.67
CA ALA A 441 -23.16 12.60 -1.61
C ALA A 441 -22.97 11.26 -0.89
N VAL A 442 -22.89 11.30 0.43
CA VAL A 442 -22.75 10.10 1.27
C VAL A 442 -23.68 10.21 2.48
N ARG A 443 -24.46 9.16 2.71
CA ARG A 443 -25.26 8.99 3.91
C ARG A 443 -24.75 7.77 4.67
N ALA A 444 -24.29 8.02 5.89
CA ALA A 444 -23.76 7.01 6.78
C ALA A 444 -23.74 7.54 8.22
N MET A 445 -23.77 6.68 9.21
CA MET A 445 -23.58 7.04 10.62
C MET A 445 -24.48 8.21 11.07
N GLY A 446 -25.76 8.20 10.66
CA GLY A 446 -26.75 9.23 11.06
C GLY A 446 -26.58 10.60 10.39
N ARG A 447 -25.82 10.69 9.29
CA ARG A 447 -25.56 11.97 8.60
C ARG A 447 -25.64 11.82 7.10
N LEU A 448 -26.16 12.86 6.44
CA LEU A 448 -26.05 13.09 5.01
C LEU A 448 -25.03 14.23 4.78
N VAL A 449 -23.95 13.95 4.04
CA VAL A 449 -22.91 14.92 3.69
C VAL A 449 -22.80 14.99 2.17
N PHE A 450 -22.76 16.19 1.61
CA PHE A 450 -22.69 16.39 0.17
C PHE A 450 -21.90 17.64 -0.23
N GLY A 451 -21.43 17.66 -1.47
CA GLY A 451 -20.58 18.68 -2.07
C GLY A 451 -19.47 18.03 -2.91
N ALA A 452 -18.32 18.64 -3.09
CA ALA A 452 -17.84 19.85 -2.45
C ALA A 452 -17.44 20.87 -3.52
N THR A 453 -17.37 22.13 -3.14
CA THR A 453 -16.72 23.13 -3.97
C THR A 453 -15.22 22.89 -4.05
N PHE A 454 -14.58 23.40 -5.11
CA PHE A 454 -13.15 23.28 -5.35
C PHE A 454 -12.64 24.55 -6.03
N GLN A 455 -12.46 25.62 -5.25
CA GLN A 455 -12.09 26.96 -5.70
C GLN A 455 -10.66 27.29 -5.30
N ALA A 456 -10.02 28.27 -5.93
CA ALA A 456 -8.76 28.81 -5.45
C ALA A 456 -8.97 29.42 -4.05
N ALA A 457 -8.05 29.16 -3.14
CA ALA A 457 -8.12 29.76 -1.80
C ALA A 457 -7.54 31.20 -1.86
N ASP A 458 -8.30 32.15 -1.32
CA ASP A 458 -7.96 33.58 -1.26
C ASP A 458 -7.75 34.08 0.17
N GLY A 459 -7.46 33.19 1.13
CA GLY A 459 -7.26 33.53 2.53
C GLY A 459 -7.71 32.45 3.50
N LYS A 460 -8.42 32.83 4.58
CA LYS A 460 -8.96 31.88 5.57
C LYS A 460 -10.17 31.14 5.01
N PRO A 461 -10.41 29.89 5.44
CA PRO A 461 -11.62 29.17 5.04
C PRO A 461 -12.87 29.88 5.55
N ARG A 462 -13.84 30.04 4.66
CA ARG A 462 -15.15 30.64 4.97
C ARG A 462 -16.27 29.94 4.23
N VAL A 463 -17.40 29.81 4.88
CA VAL A 463 -18.63 29.30 4.26
C VAL A 463 -19.33 30.41 3.47
N SER A 464 -20.09 30.03 2.43
CA SER A 464 -20.88 30.97 1.64
C SER A 464 -22.17 30.31 1.11
N ASP A 465 -23.20 31.11 0.92
CA ASP A 465 -24.48 30.66 0.37
C ASP A 465 -24.34 30.22 -1.11
N THR A 466 -23.45 30.83 -1.87
CA THR A 466 -23.14 30.41 -3.23
C THR A 466 -22.56 29.00 -3.27
N ALA A 467 -21.66 28.65 -2.33
CA ALA A 467 -21.11 27.31 -2.21
C ALA A 467 -22.18 26.31 -1.75
N ARG A 468 -23.07 26.72 -0.83
CA ARG A 468 -24.23 25.90 -0.41
C ARG A 468 -25.16 25.62 -1.57
N ALA A 469 -25.54 26.63 -2.36
CA ALA A 469 -26.37 26.45 -3.54
C ALA A 469 -25.71 25.48 -4.56
N HIS A 470 -24.40 25.57 -4.76
CA HIS A 470 -23.66 24.62 -5.57
C HIS A 470 -23.78 23.20 -5.02
N ASN A 471 -23.60 23.00 -3.72
CA ASN A 471 -23.65 21.70 -3.08
C ASN A 471 -25.05 21.09 -3.11
N LEU A 472 -26.11 21.89 -2.93
CA LEU A 472 -27.49 21.44 -3.13
C LEU A 472 -27.74 20.97 -4.57
N ASN A 473 -27.20 21.65 -5.57
CA ASN A 473 -27.26 21.19 -6.96
C ASN A 473 -26.49 19.86 -7.17
N VAL A 474 -25.38 19.62 -6.45
CA VAL A 474 -24.70 18.32 -6.45
C VAL A 474 -25.59 17.24 -5.88
N LEU A 475 -26.23 17.49 -4.73
CA LEU A 475 -27.17 16.53 -4.11
C LEU A 475 -28.33 16.22 -5.05
N ALA A 476 -28.99 17.24 -5.62
CA ALA A 476 -30.13 17.07 -6.52
C ALA A 476 -29.78 16.25 -7.79
N ARG A 477 -28.56 16.35 -8.31
CA ARG A 477 -28.12 15.52 -9.44
C ARG A 477 -27.84 14.08 -9.04
N LEU A 478 -27.18 13.87 -7.90
CA LEU A 478 -26.80 12.53 -7.44
C LEU A 478 -27.97 11.75 -6.83
N ARG A 479 -28.87 12.46 -6.15
CA ARG A 479 -30.01 11.90 -5.41
C ARG A 479 -31.21 12.85 -5.48
N PRO A 480 -31.89 12.92 -6.63
CA PRO A 480 -33.04 13.81 -6.82
C PRO A 480 -34.25 13.45 -5.94
N ASP A 481 -34.23 12.25 -5.38
CA ASP A 481 -35.23 11.72 -4.43
C ASP A 481 -35.05 12.25 -2.99
N LEU A 482 -33.90 12.89 -2.69
CA LEU A 482 -33.60 13.37 -1.34
C LEU A 482 -33.82 14.86 -1.18
N VAL A 483 -34.47 15.20 -0.08
CA VAL A 483 -34.61 16.57 0.42
C VAL A 483 -33.74 16.69 1.68
N ALA A 484 -32.79 17.61 1.66
CA ALA A 484 -31.93 17.85 2.82
C ALA A 484 -32.72 18.54 3.93
N GLY A 485 -32.50 18.14 5.19
CA GLY A 485 -33.01 18.79 6.38
C GLY A 485 -32.33 20.13 6.71
N GLU A 486 -32.30 20.52 7.96
CA GLU A 486 -31.58 21.71 8.42
C GLU A 486 -30.08 21.56 8.17
N LEU A 487 -29.50 22.50 7.39
CA LEU A 487 -28.14 22.41 6.90
C LEU A 487 -27.13 23.11 7.80
N THR A 488 -26.07 22.39 8.10
CA THR A 488 -24.81 22.94 8.59
C THR A 488 -23.78 22.94 7.45
N SER A 489 -22.90 23.95 7.42
CA SER A 489 -21.83 24.07 6.41
C SER A 489 -20.46 24.04 7.08
N ARG A 490 -19.48 23.43 6.40
CA ARG A 490 -18.08 23.45 6.79
C ARG A 490 -17.19 23.74 5.59
N ALA A 491 -16.24 24.67 5.76
CA ALA A 491 -15.26 25.00 4.75
C ALA A 491 -13.83 24.74 5.26
N ALA A 492 -12.96 24.29 4.35
CA ALA A 492 -11.55 24.08 4.64
C ALA A 492 -10.67 24.27 3.40
N ILE A 493 -9.38 24.58 3.62
CA ILE A 493 -8.39 24.70 2.53
C ILE A 493 -7.64 23.38 2.40
N ARG A 494 -7.73 22.76 1.21
CA ARG A 494 -6.98 21.57 0.83
C ARG A 494 -5.67 21.97 0.19
N ALA A 495 -4.57 21.33 0.56
CA ALA A 495 -3.28 21.47 -0.11
C ALA A 495 -3.21 20.54 -1.33
N THR A 496 -2.97 21.11 -2.51
CA THR A 496 -2.82 20.35 -3.76
C THR A 496 -1.50 20.68 -4.42
N THR A 497 -0.96 19.76 -5.18
CA THR A 497 0.16 19.97 -6.08
C THR A 497 -0.34 20.37 -7.48
N GLN A 498 0.53 20.90 -8.29
CA GLN A 498 0.22 21.28 -9.67
C GLN A 498 -0.22 20.09 -10.52
N ASP A 499 0.39 18.89 -10.30
CA ASP A 499 0.04 17.66 -11.03
C ASP A 499 -1.10 16.87 -10.36
N ARG A 500 -1.67 17.37 -9.27
CA ARG A 500 -2.74 16.77 -8.46
C ARG A 500 -2.42 15.40 -7.87
N MET A 501 -1.13 15.02 -7.87
CA MET A 501 -0.63 13.82 -7.20
C MET A 501 -0.01 14.21 -5.86
N PRO A 502 -0.26 13.44 -4.80
CA PRO A 502 0.38 13.70 -3.51
C PRO A 502 1.87 13.38 -3.55
N PHE A 503 2.55 13.66 -2.47
CA PHE A 503 3.96 13.28 -2.31
C PHE A 503 4.23 12.67 -0.94
N ALA A 504 5.23 11.78 -0.90
CA ALA A 504 5.81 11.20 0.30
C ALA A 504 7.31 10.95 0.10
N GLY A 505 8.14 11.38 1.05
CA GLY A 505 9.59 11.17 0.98
C GLY A 505 10.41 12.34 1.50
N ALA A 506 11.71 12.33 1.21
CA ALA A 506 12.61 13.42 1.59
C ALA A 506 12.31 14.73 0.84
N PRO A 507 12.59 15.90 1.43
CA PRO A 507 12.49 17.17 0.72
C PRO A 507 13.29 17.17 -0.59
N PRO A 508 12.82 17.86 -1.64
CA PRO A 508 13.48 17.87 -2.96
C PRO A 508 14.85 18.55 -2.97
N HIS A 509 15.09 19.46 -2.06
CA HIS A 509 16.36 20.17 -1.94
C HIS A 509 17.16 19.64 -0.75
N LYS A 510 18.38 19.21 -1.02
CA LYS A 510 19.44 19.15 -0.01
C LYS A 510 19.81 20.62 0.23
N GLU A 511 19.75 21.05 1.50
CA GLU A 511 20.45 22.26 1.92
C GLU A 511 19.67 23.58 1.96
N LYS A 512 19.73 24.11 3.16
CA LYS A 512 19.44 25.43 3.65
C LYS A 512 17.97 25.74 3.90
N ALA A 513 17.69 25.89 5.19
CA ALA A 513 16.58 26.71 5.67
C ALA A 513 16.68 28.11 5.03
N PRO A 514 15.57 28.88 4.96
CA PRO A 514 15.60 30.27 4.43
C PRO A 514 16.64 31.19 5.08
N ASP A 515 17.14 30.82 6.26
CA ASP A 515 18.18 31.53 7.03
C ASP A 515 19.63 31.06 6.69
N GLY A 516 19.79 30.17 5.70
CA GLY A 516 21.10 29.67 5.29
C GLY A 516 21.67 28.54 6.14
N THR A 517 20.99 28.09 7.20
CA THR A 517 21.41 26.93 7.99
C THR A 517 21.19 25.65 7.22
N PRO A 518 22.07 24.62 7.34
CA PRO A 518 21.83 23.31 6.75
C PRO A 518 20.53 22.75 7.32
N ALA A 519 19.56 22.43 6.47
CA ALA A 519 18.44 21.60 6.89
C ALA A 519 19.02 20.30 7.48
N PRO A 520 18.43 19.73 8.55
CA PRO A 520 18.91 18.48 9.12
C PRO A 520 18.76 17.37 8.08
N SER A 521 19.80 17.22 7.27
CA SER A 521 19.87 16.26 6.16
C SER A 521 19.68 14.85 6.70
N GLY A 522 18.67 14.13 6.20
CA GLY A 522 18.39 12.75 6.54
C GLY A 522 17.25 12.53 7.54
N ARG A 523 16.92 13.50 8.40
CA ARG A 523 15.91 13.37 9.47
C ARG A 523 14.50 13.86 9.11
N LEU A 524 14.32 14.48 7.95
CA LEU A 524 13.03 15.06 7.55
C LEU A 524 12.37 14.23 6.45
N ARG A 525 11.08 13.97 6.63
CA ARG A 525 10.20 13.41 5.60
C ARG A 525 8.94 14.25 5.49
N LEU A 526 8.39 14.27 4.29
CA LEU A 526 7.20 15.04 3.95
C LEU A 526 6.09 14.08 3.51
N ILE A 527 4.85 14.32 3.93
CA ILE A 527 3.64 13.75 3.36
C ILE A 527 2.67 14.90 3.11
N GLY A 528 2.31 15.14 1.85
CA GLY A 528 1.47 16.27 1.51
C GLY A 528 0.89 16.26 0.11
N GLY A 529 0.22 17.38 -0.25
CA GLY A 529 -0.40 17.52 -1.56
C GLY A 529 -1.61 16.62 -1.79
N LEU A 530 -2.29 16.17 -0.74
CA LEU A 530 -3.34 15.14 -0.76
C LEU A 530 -4.61 15.57 -1.51
N GLY A 531 -4.83 16.87 -1.71
CA GLY A 531 -5.99 17.41 -2.41
C GLY A 531 -7.31 16.97 -1.78
N SER A 532 -8.22 16.46 -2.60
CA SER A 532 -9.55 15.99 -2.18
C SER A 532 -9.60 14.49 -1.80
N ARG A 533 -8.48 13.75 -1.90
CA ARG A 533 -8.44 12.29 -1.69
C ARG A 533 -7.51 11.87 -0.57
N GLY A 534 -7.39 12.69 0.47
CA GLY A 534 -6.48 12.41 1.58
C GLY A 534 -6.73 11.07 2.25
N PHE A 535 -7.98 10.68 2.44
CA PHE A 535 -8.37 9.42 3.06
C PHE A 535 -8.06 8.17 2.19
N LEU A 536 -7.95 8.35 0.88
CA LEU A 536 -7.46 7.31 -0.03
C LEU A 536 -5.93 7.17 0.05
N TRP A 537 -5.22 8.30 0.03
CA TRP A 537 -3.77 8.33 -0.13
C TRP A 537 -2.99 8.10 1.17
N ALA A 538 -3.50 8.61 2.30
CA ALA A 538 -2.73 8.69 3.54
C ALA A 538 -2.17 7.34 4.02
N PRO A 539 -2.91 6.21 3.97
CA PRO A 539 -2.35 4.92 4.39
C PRO A 539 -1.13 4.49 3.57
N LEU A 540 -1.17 4.63 2.24
CA LEU A 540 -0.05 4.25 1.36
C LEU A 540 1.16 5.15 1.59
N LEU A 541 0.96 6.46 1.65
CA LEU A 541 2.05 7.42 1.82
C LEU A 541 2.74 7.27 3.18
N ALA A 542 1.97 6.99 4.24
CA ALA A 542 2.50 6.71 5.57
C ALA A 542 3.35 5.43 5.58
N GLU A 543 2.86 4.36 4.97
CA GLU A 543 3.61 3.12 4.83
C GLU A 543 4.88 3.28 3.99
N MET A 544 4.86 4.09 2.92
CA MET A 544 6.05 4.39 2.13
C MET A 544 7.15 5.06 2.96
N VAL A 545 6.79 6.10 3.73
CA VAL A 545 7.74 6.83 4.57
C VAL A 545 8.27 5.94 5.70
N ALA A 546 7.41 5.18 6.35
CA ALA A 546 7.82 4.31 7.43
C ALA A 546 8.69 3.15 6.92
N SER A 547 8.33 2.51 5.80
CA SER A 547 9.14 1.44 5.21
C SER A 547 10.53 1.93 4.81
N GLU A 548 10.65 3.13 4.23
CA GLU A 548 11.94 3.74 3.90
C GLU A 548 12.79 3.94 5.16
N ALA A 549 12.19 4.44 6.25
CA ALA A 549 12.90 4.72 7.50
C ALA A 549 13.43 3.45 8.19
N PHE A 550 12.79 2.30 7.97
CA PHE A 550 13.16 1.02 8.56
C PHE A 550 13.93 0.09 7.62
N GLY A 551 14.19 0.51 6.38
CA GLY A 551 14.81 -0.36 5.35
C GLY A 551 13.92 -1.54 4.96
N GLU A 552 12.61 -1.43 5.15
CA GLU A 552 11.62 -2.44 4.76
C GLU A 552 11.31 -2.35 3.25
N PRO A 553 10.73 -3.40 2.65
CA PRO A 553 10.28 -3.35 1.26
C PRO A 553 9.30 -2.20 1.02
N CYS A 554 9.44 -1.49 -0.11
CA CYS A 554 8.49 -0.47 -0.51
C CYS A 554 7.09 -1.08 -0.74
N PRO A 555 6.00 -0.44 -0.28
CA PRO A 555 4.65 -0.95 -0.49
C PRO A 555 4.13 -0.81 -1.93
N GLY A 556 4.87 -0.13 -2.80
CA GLY A 556 4.50 0.10 -4.19
C GLY A 556 5.66 -0.11 -5.14
N GLU A 557 5.33 -0.23 -6.41
CA GLU A 557 6.28 -0.33 -7.52
C GLU A 557 7.21 0.90 -7.58
N GLU A 558 8.43 0.73 -8.09
CA GLU A 558 9.39 1.84 -8.29
C GLU A 558 8.78 3.02 -9.05
N ARG A 559 8.06 2.73 -10.14
CA ARG A 559 7.36 3.77 -10.94
C ARG A 559 6.25 4.48 -10.15
N VAL A 560 5.61 3.79 -9.19
CA VAL A 560 4.63 4.40 -8.26
C VAL A 560 5.34 5.29 -7.27
N ALA A 561 6.42 4.79 -6.65
CA ALA A 561 7.23 5.57 -5.72
C ALA A 561 7.79 6.83 -6.39
N ALA A 562 8.32 6.73 -7.60
CA ALA A 562 8.84 7.85 -8.36
C ALA A 562 7.77 8.93 -8.68
N CYS A 563 6.52 8.52 -8.99
CA CYS A 563 5.45 9.50 -9.25
C CYS A 563 4.92 10.16 -7.96
N LEU A 564 5.27 9.63 -6.78
CA LEU A 564 4.90 10.18 -5.48
C LEU A 564 6.10 10.86 -4.77
N ASP A 565 7.33 10.76 -5.31
CA ASP A 565 8.52 11.40 -4.73
C ASP A 565 8.42 12.93 -4.84
N PRO A 566 8.65 13.69 -3.75
CA PRO A 566 8.73 15.16 -3.80
C PRO A 566 9.73 15.70 -4.81
N LYS A 567 10.83 14.97 -5.07
CA LYS A 567 11.89 15.36 -6.01
C LYS A 567 11.44 15.46 -7.45
N ARG A 568 10.34 14.79 -7.85
CA ARG A 568 9.80 14.84 -9.21
C ARG A 568 9.53 16.26 -9.73
N PHE A 569 9.22 17.20 -8.84
CA PHE A 569 8.98 18.61 -9.21
C PHE A 569 10.28 19.30 -9.60
N HIS A 570 11.35 19.09 -8.84
CA HIS A 570 12.67 19.62 -9.14
C HIS A 570 13.23 19.03 -10.45
N GLU A 571 13.14 17.73 -10.62
CA GLU A 571 13.58 17.06 -11.85
C GLU A 571 12.81 17.55 -13.10
N ARG A 572 11.50 17.81 -12.96
CA ARG A 572 10.69 18.38 -14.05
C ARG A 572 11.10 19.83 -14.37
N ALA A 573 11.42 20.63 -13.35
CA ALA A 573 11.93 22.00 -13.54
C ALA A 573 13.26 21.99 -14.31
N LEU A 574 14.21 21.13 -13.89
CA LEU A 574 15.50 20.98 -14.58
C LEU A 574 15.35 20.56 -16.05
N ARG A 575 14.44 19.59 -16.34
CA ARG A 575 14.16 19.15 -17.74
C ARG A 575 13.53 20.23 -18.61
N ARG A 576 12.88 21.25 -18.02
CA ARG A 576 12.27 22.39 -18.74
C ARG A 576 13.21 23.57 -18.90
N GLY A 577 14.46 23.50 -18.35
CA GLY A 577 15.44 24.55 -18.42
C GLY A 577 15.20 25.73 -17.47
N ASN A 578 14.41 25.51 -16.43
CA ASN A 578 14.14 26.48 -15.37
C ASN A 578 14.92 26.13 -14.11
#